data_1761db5eb0738233a4ffd797944b46aa
#
_entry.id   1761db5eb0738233a4ffd797944b46aa
#
_cell.length_a   1.000
_cell.length_b   1.000
_cell.length_c   1.000
_cell.angle_alpha   90.00
_cell.angle_beta   90.00
_cell.angle_gamma   90.00
#
_symmetry.space_group_name_H-M   'P 1'
#
loop_
_entity.id
_entity.type
_entity.pdbx_description
1 polymer ?
#
loop_
_entity_poly.entity_id
_entity_poly.type
_entity_poly.pdbx_seq_one_letter_code
_entity_poly.pdbx_strand_id
1 'polypeptide(L)'
;MIARFKLPSSFANYQSYRRQLPVLASLGFATALCLGLLALRAWHYGASARSWLVWNLFLAWLPAFGAFAAYNLNRWPTRFRWLPIIGLSLLWLLFLPNAPYLITDIIHLRPQPGVPLWYDLITLVAFA
;
A
#
# COMPACT_ATOMS: atom_id res chain seq x y z
N MET A 1 10.83 -45.06 -5.07
CA MET A 1 11.17 -44.01 -6.04
C MET A 1 9.90 -43.24 -6.35
N ILE A 2 9.61 -42.17 -5.62
CA ILE A 2 8.35 -41.39 -5.76
C ILE A 2 8.59 -40.35 -6.85
N ALA A 3 7.99 -40.54 -8.01
CA ALA A 3 8.03 -39.58 -9.10
C ALA A 3 7.41 -38.24 -8.63
N ARG A 4 8.21 -37.18 -8.49
CA ARG A 4 7.72 -35.83 -8.26
C ARG A 4 6.93 -35.38 -9.48
N PHE A 5 5.62 -35.40 -9.37
CA PHE A 5 4.72 -34.90 -10.38
C PHE A 5 4.97 -33.40 -10.55
N LYS A 6 5.65 -33.02 -11.62
CA LYS A 6 5.95 -31.65 -11.95
C LYS A 6 4.69 -31.03 -12.56
N LEU A 7 3.91 -30.31 -11.77
CA LEU A 7 2.75 -29.58 -12.26
C LEU A 7 3.17 -28.65 -13.42
N PRO A 8 2.36 -28.52 -14.48
CA PRO A 8 2.62 -27.59 -15.57
C PRO A 8 2.78 -26.16 -15.05
N SER A 9 3.71 -25.41 -15.62
CA SER A 9 4.05 -24.03 -15.23
C SER A 9 2.85 -23.06 -15.23
N SER A 10 1.85 -23.34 -16.06
CA SER A 10 0.58 -22.59 -16.11
C SER A 10 -0.23 -22.70 -14.81
N PHE A 11 -0.29 -23.87 -14.19
CA PHE A 11 -1.01 -24.07 -12.91
C PHE A 11 -0.29 -23.39 -11.74
N ALA A 12 1.04 -23.41 -11.71
CA ALA A 12 1.84 -22.72 -10.69
C ALA A 12 1.64 -21.20 -10.76
N ASN A 13 1.55 -20.64 -11.95
CA ASN A 13 1.27 -19.23 -12.17
C ASN A 13 -0.16 -18.86 -11.72
N TYR A 14 -1.15 -19.66 -12.08
CA TYR A 14 -2.55 -19.43 -11.71
C TYR A 14 -2.77 -19.43 -10.19
N GLN A 15 -2.19 -20.38 -9.47
CA GLN A 15 -2.26 -20.42 -8.01
C GLN A 15 -1.58 -19.22 -7.34
N SER A 16 -0.53 -18.72 -7.96
CA SER A 16 0.17 -17.51 -7.49
C SER A 16 -0.71 -16.26 -7.60
N TYR A 17 -1.37 -16.07 -8.73
CA TYR A 17 -2.30 -14.95 -8.92
C TYR A 17 -3.47 -15.00 -7.94
N ARG A 18 -4.05 -16.17 -7.71
CA ARG A 18 -5.15 -16.32 -6.74
C ARG A 18 -4.76 -15.94 -5.31
N ARG A 19 -3.52 -16.14 -4.90
CA ARG A 19 -3.03 -15.72 -3.58
C ARG A 19 -2.79 -14.22 -3.48
N GLN A 20 -2.49 -13.55 -4.59
CA GLN A 20 -2.24 -12.10 -4.62
C GLN A 20 -3.53 -11.28 -4.77
N LEU A 21 -4.57 -11.85 -5.37
CA LEU A 21 -5.86 -11.18 -5.58
C LEU A 21 -6.47 -10.59 -4.30
N PRO A 22 -6.59 -11.31 -3.17
CA PRO A 22 -7.18 -10.74 -1.96
C PRO A 22 -6.36 -9.59 -1.39
N VAL A 23 -5.02 -9.65 -1.50
CA VAL A 23 -4.14 -8.56 -1.07
C VAL A 23 -4.33 -7.34 -1.94
N LEU A 24 -4.35 -7.50 -3.27
CA LEU A 24 -4.60 -6.40 -4.19
C LEU A 24 -6.00 -5.81 -4.03
N ALA A 25 -7.01 -6.66 -3.79
CA ALA A 25 -8.38 -6.22 -3.55
C ALA A 25 -8.49 -5.40 -2.26
N SER A 26 -7.85 -5.84 -1.17
CA SER A 26 -7.85 -5.10 0.10
C SER A 26 -7.12 -3.76 0.00
N LEU A 27 -5.96 -3.72 -0.67
CA LEU A 27 -5.23 -2.47 -0.93
C LEU A 27 -6.03 -1.53 -1.84
N GLY A 28 -6.67 -2.05 -2.88
CA GLY A 28 -7.54 -1.27 -3.76
C GLY A 28 -8.75 -0.71 -3.02
N PHE A 29 -9.38 -1.51 -2.16
CA PHE A 29 -10.50 -1.07 -1.32
C PHE A 29 -10.07 0.02 -0.34
N ALA A 30 -8.97 -0.16 0.37
CA ALA A 30 -8.42 0.85 1.29
C ALA A 30 -8.11 2.16 0.56
N THR A 31 -7.47 2.08 -0.62
CA THR A 31 -7.20 3.24 -1.47
C THR A 31 -8.48 3.96 -1.89
N ALA A 32 -9.49 3.23 -2.35
CA ALA A 32 -10.78 3.79 -2.74
C ALA A 32 -11.49 4.49 -1.57
N LEU A 33 -11.43 3.89 -0.37
CA LEU A 33 -11.97 4.47 0.85
C LEU A 33 -11.27 5.78 1.22
N CYS A 34 -9.94 5.80 1.19
CA CYS A 34 -9.15 7.00 1.46
C CYS A 34 -9.47 8.13 0.48
N LEU A 35 -9.50 7.83 -0.81
CA LEU A 35 -9.84 8.82 -1.84
C LEU A 35 -11.29 9.28 -1.73
N GLY A 36 -12.21 8.36 -1.38
CA GLY A 36 -13.63 8.67 -1.14
C GLY A 36 -13.80 9.66 0.01
N LEU A 37 -13.11 9.44 1.13
CA LEU A 37 -13.14 10.38 2.27
C LEU A 37 -12.60 11.77 1.89
N LEU A 38 -11.51 11.82 1.11
CA LEU A 38 -10.99 13.10 0.61
C LEU A 38 -11.95 13.80 -0.35
N ALA A 39 -12.58 13.04 -1.24
CA ALA A 39 -13.56 13.58 -2.19
C ALA A 39 -14.79 14.14 -1.47
N LEU A 40 -15.32 13.40 -0.49
CA LEU A 40 -16.43 13.87 0.35
C LEU A 40 -16.05 15.13 1.12
N ARG A 41 -14.84 15.20 1.65
CA ARG A 41 -14.33 16.38 2.32
C ARG A 41 -14.28 17.58 1.39
N ALA A 42 -13.74 17.41 0.19
CA ALA A 42 -13.67 18.47 -0.81
C ALA A 42 -15.05 18.96 -1.23
N TRP A 43 -16.01 18.03 -1.35
CA TRP A 43 -17.39 18.34 -1.73
C TRP A 43 -18.14 19.13 -0.65
N HIS A 44 -18.05 18.72 0.61
CA HIS A 44 -18.84 19.31 1.70
C HIS A 44 -18.23 20.58 2.30
N TYR A 45 -16.90 20.66 2.34
CA TYR A 45 -16.19 21.70 3.10
C TYR A 45 -15.30 22.61 2.24
N GLY A 46 -15.35 22.44 0.92
CA GLY A 46 -14.51 23.19 -0.01
C GLY A 46 -13.05 22.68 -0.06
N ALA A 47 -12.40 22.97 -1.16
CA ALA A 47 -11.11 22.39 -1.48
C ALA A 47 -9.92 23.09 -0.80
N SER A 48 -9.81 23.09 0.51
CA SER A 48 -8.48 23.10 1.11
C SER A 48 -7.93 21.69 1.06
N ALA A 49 -7.51 21.28 -0.15
CA ALA A 49 -7.04 19.93 -0.40
C ALA A 49 -5.81 19.65 0.46
N ARG A 50 -5.92 18.68 1.34
CA ARG A 50 -4.76 18.04 1.96
C ARG A 50 -4.06 17.18 0.90
N SER A 51 -3.55 17.80 -0.15
CA SER A 51 -2.88 17.15 -1.28
C SER A 51 -1.70 16.28 -0.83
N TRP A 52 -1.08 16.62 0.31
CA TRP A 52 -0.04 15.81 0.92
C TRP A 52 -0.51 14.41 1.35
N LEU A 53 -1.80 14.23 1.69
CA LEU A 53 -2.36 12.89 1.97
C LEU A 53 -2.38 12.02 0.70
N VAL A 54 -2.70 12.58 -0.45
CA VAL A 54 -2.63 11.87 -1.74
C VAL A 54 -1.20 11.44 -2.04
N TRP A 55 -0.23 12.31 -1.74
CA TRP A 55 1.18 11.99 -1.89
C TRP A 55 1.61 10.84 -0.96
N ASN A 56 1.16 10.86 0.31
CA ASN A 56 1.42 9.77 1.24
C ASN A 56 0.79 8.45 0.81
N LEU A 57 -0.42 8.50 0.24
CA LEU A 57 -1.07 7.32 -0.34
C LEU A 57 -0.25 6.73 -1.49
N PHE A 58 0.30 7.58 -2.36
CA PHE A 58 1.23 7.15 -3.41
C PHE A 58 2.48 6.48 -2.81
N LEU A 59 3.09 7.09 -1.79
CA LEU A 59 4.25 6.54 -1.10
C LEU A 59 3.95 5.18 -0.42
N ALA A 60 2.73 4.98 0.09
CA ALA A 60 2.29 3.73 0.67
C ALA A 60 2.22 2.57 -0.35
N TRP A 61 2.03 2.86 -1.65
CA TRP A 61 2.06 1.86 -2.71
C TRP A 61 3.48 1.37 -3.06
N LEU A 62 4.52 2.17 -2.80
CA LEU A 62 5.91 1.80 -3.13
C LEU A 62 6.36 0.52 -2.43
N PRO A 63 6.14 0.33 -1.10
CA PRO A 63 6.44 -0.94 -0.43
C PRO A 63 5.67 -2.12 -1.00
N ALA A 64 4.41 -1.93 -1.37
CA ALA A 64 3.59 -2.98 -1.98
C ALA A 64 4.19 -3.42 -3.32
N PHE A 65 4.53 -2.48 -4.21
CA PHE A 65 5.22 -2.78 -5.46
C PHE A 65 6.57 -3.47 -5.24
N GLY A 66 7.36 -3.00 -4.25
CA GLY A 66 8.62 -3.63 -3.87
C GLY A 66 8.44 -5.08 -3.45
N ALA A 67 7.45 -5.36 -2.60
CA ALA A 67 7.12 -6.72 -2.15
C ALA A 67 6.68 -7.62 -3.31
N PHE A 68 5.83 -7.13 -4.22
CA PHE A 68 5.42 -7.87 -5.42
C PHE A 68 6.59 -8.16 -6.35
N ALA A 69 7.46 -7.18 -6.56
CA ALA A 69 8.65 -7.34 -7.39
C ALA A 69 9.60 -8.38 -6.77
N ALA A 70 9.88 -8.30 -5.47
CA ALA A 70 10.72 -9.26 -4.75
C ALA A 70 10.14 -10.69 -4.83
N TYR A 71 8.83 -10.83 -4.65
CA TYR A 71 8.15 -12.12 -4.75
C TYR A 71 8.28 -12.75 -6.15
N ASN A 72 8.13 -11.95 -7.20
CA ASN A 72 8.26 -12.43 -8.57
C ASN A 72 9.72 -12.75 -8.93
N LEU A 73 10.67 -11.91 -8.51
CA LEU A 73 12.11 -12.12 -8.73
C LEU A 73 12.61 -13.40 -8.04
N ASN A 74 12.08 -13.74 -6.86
CA ASN A 74 12.47 -14.97 -6.16
C ASN A 74 12.13 -16.25 -6.93
N ARG A 75 11.26 -16.17 -7.94
CA ARG A 75 10.89 -17.29 -8.83
C ARG A 75 11.84 -17.49 -10.00
N TRP A 76 12.68 -16.53 -10.30
CA TRP A 76 13.61 -16.62 -11.43
C TRP A 76 14.87 -17.39 -11.02
N PRO A 77 15.33 -18.34 -11.81
CA PRO A 77 16.48 -19.20 -11.51
C PRO A 77 17.82 -18.49 -11.80
N THR A 78 17.99 -17.24 -11.33
CA THR A 78 19.23 -16.49 -11.52
C THR A 78 20.13 -16.58 -10.29
N ARG A 79 21.44 -16.74 -10.51
CA ARG A 79 22.44 -16.86 -9.44
C ARG A 79 22.55 -15.59 -8.57
N PHE A 80 22.26 -14.43 -9.15
CA PHE A 80 22.36 -13.10 -8.48
C PHE A 80 21.03 -12.52 -8.03
N ARG A 81 19.95 -13.34 -7.95
CA ARG A 81 18.62 -12.89 -7.54
C ARG A 81 18.56 -12.25 -6.15
N TRP A 82 19.52 -12.57 -5.28
CA TRP A 82 19.56 -12.05 -3.91
C TRP A 82 19.86 -10.55 -3.85
N LEU A 83 20.64 -10.00 -4.79
CA LEU A 83 20.95 -8.57 -4.85
C LEU A 83 19.70 -7.69 -5.02
N PRO A 84 18.85 -7.88 -6.06
CA PRO A 84 17.64 -7.10 -6.20
C PRO A 84 16.62 -7.37 -5.07
N ILE A 85 16.57 -8.58 -4.52
CA ILE A 85 15.70 -8.89 -3.37
C ILE A 85 16.12 -8.09 -2.14
N ILE A 86 17.42 -8.00 -1.83
CA ILE A 86 17.92 -7.18 -0.72
C ILE A 86 17.62 -5.71 -0.98
N GLY A 87 17.87 -5.20 -2.19
CA GLY A 87 17.57 -3.81 -2.53
C GLY A 87 16.09 -3.46 -2.36
N LEU A 88 15.18 -4.33 -2.82
CA LEU A 88 13.74 -4.16 -2.65
C LEU A 88 13.29 -4.29 -1.19
N SER A 89 13.94 -5.17 -0.41
CA SER A 89 13.65 -5.31 1.02
C SER A 89 14.10 -4.09 1.81
N LEU A 90 15.24 -3.52 1.49
CA LEU A 90 15.73 -2.26 2.07
C LEU A 90 14.81 -1.09 1.70
N LEU A 91 14.38 -1.01 0.45
CA LEU A 91 13.40 -0.03 0.00
C LEU A 91 12.10 -0.17 0.79
N TRP A 92 11.59 -1.39 0.92
CA TRP A 92 10.39 -1.68 1.70
C TRP A 92 10.53 -1.23 3.16
N LEU A 93 11.67 -1.56 3.79
CA LEU A 93 11.96 -1.19 5.18
C LEU A 93 12.06 0.33 5.35
N LEU A 94 12.62 1.05 4.36
CA LEU A 94 12.73 2.51 4.38
C LEU A 94 11.37 3.20 4.36
N PHE A 95 10.41 2.66 3.61
CA PHE A 95 9.06 3.24 3.50
C PHE A 95 8.08 2.72 4.54
N LEU A 96 8.40 1.63 5.25
CA LEU A 96 7.55 1.05 6.30
C LEU A 96 7.17 2.07 7.41
N PRO A 97 8.08 2.93 7.90
CA PRO A 97 7.74 3.89 8.96
C PRO A 97 6.80 5.02 8.53
N ASN A 98 6.51 5.15 7.22
CA ASN A 98 5.67 6.25 6.72
C ASN A 98 4.23 6.17 7.25
N ALA A 99 3.66 4.98 7.39
CA ALA A 99 2.31 4.78 7.92
C ALA A 99 2.19 5.23 9.41
N PRO A 100 3.01 4.71 10.36
CA PRO A 100 2.96 5.18 11.74
C PRO A 100 3.34 6.65 11.90
N TYR A 101 4.16 7.21 11.00
CA TYR A 101 4.47 8.64 11.02
C TYR A 101 3.22 9.51 10.79
N LEU A 102 2.30 9.08 9.94
CA LEU A 102 1.04 9.79 9.73
C LEU A 102 0.20 9.91 11.01
N ILE A 103 0.28 8.92 11.91
CA ILE A 103 -0.44 8.96 13.19
C ILE A 103 0.11 10.09 14.07
N THR A 104 1.40 10.38 14.00
CA THR A 104 1.99 11.49 14.76
C THR A 104 1.49 12.87 14.31
N ASP A 105 1.03 12.98 13.05
CA ASP A 105 0.44 14.20 12.52
C ASP A 105 -0.92 14.57 13.16
N ILE A 106 -1.52 13.65 13.94
CA ILE A 106 -2.70 13.95 14.76
C ILE A 106 -2.42 15.14 15.70
N ILE A 107 -1.20 15.25 16.22
CA ILE A 107 -0.80 16.35 17.12
C ILE A 107 -0.86 17.71 16.39
N HIS A 108 -0.70 17.72 15.07
CA HIS A 108 -0.72 18.92 14.24
C HIS A 108 -2.10 19.22 13.64
N LEU A 109 -3.13 18.42 14.00
CA LEU A 109 -4.50 18.68 13.59
C LEU A 109 -5.00 19.99 14.22
N ARG A 110 -5.13 21.02 13.39
CA ARG A 110 -5.75 22.30 13.79
C ARG A 110 -7.21 22.28 13.36
N PRO A 111 -8.15 22.69 14.27
CA PRO A 111 -9.55 22.87 13.89
C PRO A 111 -9.65 23.82 12.71
N GLN A 112 -10.34 23.40 11.66
CA GLN A 112 -10.64 24.27 10.52
C GLN A 112 -12.09 24.76 10.64
N PRO A 113 -12.37 26.03 10.33
CA PRO A 113 -13.74 26.55 10.35
C PRO A 113 -14.65 25.73 9.44
N GLY A 114 -15.74 25.19 9.99
CA GLY A 114 -16.72 24.41 9.26
C GLY A 114 -16.42 22.92 9.09
N VAL A 115 -15.24 22.42 9.47
CA VAL A 115 -14.91 20.98 9.41
C VAL A 115 -14.86 20.40 10.81
N PRO A 116 -15.69 19.39 11.15
CA PRO A 116 -15.60 18.71 12.44
C PRO A 116 -14.24 18.03 12.62
N LEU A 117 -13.61 18.20 13.78
CA LEU A 117 -12.30 17.63 14.10
C LEU A 117 -12.29 16.09 13.96
N TRP A 118 -13.39 15.44 14.33
CA TRP A 118 -13.51 13.98 14.23
C TRP A 118 -13.42 13.47 12.79
N TYR A 119 -13.90 14.27 11.81
CA TYR A 119 -13.81 13.90 10.40
C TYR A 119 -12.36 13.92 9.91
N ASP A 120 -11.62 14.95 10.26
CA ASP A 120 -10.19 15.05 9.94
C ASP A 120 -9.39 13.95 10.61
N LEU A 121 -9.75 13.57 11.85
CA LEU A 121 -9.12 12.47 12.58
C LEU A 121 -9.35 11.11 11.86
N ILE A 122 -10.60 10.80 11.52
CA ILE A 122 -10.94 9.55 10.80
C ILE A 122 -10.21 9.51 9.45
N THR A 123 -10.18 10.62 8.73
CA THR A 123 -9.47 10.69 7.45
C THR A 123 -7.99 10.39 7.64
N LEU A 124 -7.33 11.01 8.63
CA LEU A 124 -5.91 10.79 8.90
C LEU A 124 -5.62 9.33 9.27
N VAL A 125 -6.43 8.74 10.15
CA VAL A 125 -6.31 7.33 10.55
C VAL A 125 -6.54 6.38 9.37
N ALA A 126 -7.45 6.72 8.46
CA ALA A 126 -7.69 5.90 7.26
C ALA A 126 -6.50 5.90 6.30
N PHE A 127 -5.68 6.96 6.29
CA PHE A 127 -4.48 7.07 5.47
C PHE A 127 -3.22 6.48 6.13
N ALA A 128 -3.24 6.23 7.44
CA ALA A 128 -2.14 5.61 8.19
C ALA A 128 -2.12 4.09 8.06
#